data_74eb71e94412673473969bc2e78697d8
#
_entry.id   74eb71e94412673473969bc2e78697d8
#
_cell.length_a   1.000
_cell.length_b   1.000
_cell.length_c   1.000
_cell.angle_alpha   90.00
_cell.angle_beta   90.00
_cell.angle_gamma   90.00
#
_symmetry.space_group_name_H-M   'P 1'
#
loop_
_entity.id
_entity.type
_entity.pdbx_description
1 polymer ?
#
loop_
_entity_poly.entity_id
_entity_poly.type
_entity_poly.pdbx_seq_one_letter_code
_entity_poly.pdbx_strand_id
1 'polypeptide(L)'
;MSAPGLHVMVLADSRSFHTERYVAELRRQGCRVFLASLERGRMLHYTLRSRGFLRQLHYVLAANEVRTLLRRIKPDIVNPHFASGYGFLAALAGARRHAPVITNLWGSDILLVPDKSIFHRRKTAYGLSQSDLVVGDSHYLVKAARDLAVIADSRVIPWGIETAFLDYHRRDYALQKPLRIIVPRPHEKIYNNLFLVRALAPLANDGLIEMTFPEAGSLSGHFRLHARSMIGDRLKIYQRMPRAEFMQFMAEHDVYLSSALSDSSPASMIEAMGLGLLPIAADIPGVREWLSNDNGYLYETYNEKALRNIVKYLIEEDDPKEAWRRANAERVRSEAVFENNIAEMIKLMHDLIARRKS
;
A
#
# COMPACT_ATOMS: atom_id res chain seq x y z
N MET A 1 1.57 -32.85 -18.97
CA MET A 1 1.06 -32.62 -17.62
C MET A 1 1.81 -31.42 -17.06
N SER A 2 1.15 -30.29 -16.87
CA SER A 2 1.76 -29.12 -16.23
C SER A 2 2.20 -29.51 -14.81
N ALA A 3 3.39 -29.05 -14.38
CA ALA A 3 3.86 -29.25 -13.01
C ALA A 3 2.78 -28.82 -12.02
N PRO A 4 2.59 -29.54 -10.88
CA PRO A 4 1.59 -29.16 -9.90
C PRO A 4 1.90 -27.72 -9.42
N GLY A 5 0.89 -26.86 -9.48
CA GLY A 5 1.04 -25.45 -9.09
C GLY A 5 1.55 -25.32 -7.65
N LEU A 6 2.42 -24.34 -7.44
CA LEU A 6 3.04 -24.01 -6.15
C LEU A 6 1.98 -23.87 -5.04
N HIS A 7 2.16 -24.57 -3.91
CA HIS A 7 1.23 -24.53 -2.79
C HIS A 7 1.67 -23.49 -1.76
N VAL A 8 0.99 -22.36 -1.72
CA VAL A 8 1.32 -21.21 -0.88
C VAL A 8 0.34 -21.10 0.29
N MET A 9 0.86 -21.08 1.51
CA MET A 9 0.09 -20.72 2.70
C MET A 9 0.27 -19.24 3.00
N VAL A 10 -0.75 -18.44 2.72
CA VAL A 10 -0.79 -17.01 3.04
C VAL A 10 -1.38 -16.80 4.42
N LEU A 11 -0.68 -16.04 5.27
CA LEU A 11 -1.15 -15.59 6.58
C LEU A 11 -1.36 -14.06 6.51
N ALA A 12 -2.61 -13.61 6.42
CA ALA A 12 -2.91 -12.18 6.21
C ALA A 12 -4.31 -11.81 6.68
N ASP A 13 -4.59 -10.51 6.83
CA ASP A 13 -5.93 -10.00 7.12
C ASP A 13 -6.86 -10.20 5.91
N SER A 14 -7.83 -11.09 6.04
CA SER A 14 -8.80 -11.42 4.99
C SER A 14 -9.81 -10.30 4.67
N ARG A 15 -9.83 -9.20 5.45
CA ARG A 15 -10.63 -8.00 5.19
C ARG A 15 -9.93 -7.02 4.27
N SER A 16 -8.60 -7.16 4.15
CA SER A 16 -7.79 -6.24 3.36
C SER A 16 -8.00 -6.45 1.87
N PHE A 17 -8.31 -5.36 1.16
CA PHE A 17 -8.37 -5.33 -0.29
C PHE A 17 -7.04 -5.78 -0.93
N HIS A 18 -5.90 -5.37 -0.37
CA HIS A 18 -4.59 -5.79 -0.87
C HIS A 18 -4.35 -7.29 -0.72
N THR A 19 -4.82 -7.90 0.38
CA THR A 19 -4.78 -9.36 0.55
C THR A 19 -5.64 -10.06 -0.52
N GLU A 20 -6.82 -9.51 -0.80
CA GLU A 20 -7.72 -10.03 -1.82
C GLU A 20 -7.09 -10.01 -3.22
N ARG A 21 -6.53 -8.87 -3.64
CA ARG A 21 -5.78 -8.73 -4.91
C ARG A 21 -4.65 -9.75 -5.01
N TYR A 22 -3.83 -9.80 -3.97
CA TYR A 22 -2.64 -10.65 -3.93
C TYR A 22 -3.00 -12.13 -4.08
N VAL A 23 -3.96 -12.61 -3.30
CA VAL A 23 -4.41 -14.01 -3.34
C VAL A 23 -5.09 -14.35 -4.68
N ALA A 24 -5.90 -13.44 -5.21
CA ALA A 24 -6.56 -13.62 -6.50
C ALA A 24 -5.51 -13.76 -7.62
N GLU A 25 -4.49 -12.91 -7.63
CA GLU A 25 -3.47 -12.92 -8.66
C GLU A 25 -2.53 -14.13 -8.56
N LEU A 26 -2.13 -14.55 -7.35
CA LEU A 26 -1.40 -15.81 -7.16
C LEU A 26 -2.16 -17.01 -7.75
N ARG A 27 -3.48 -17.05 -7.51
CA ARG A 27 -4.33 -18.13 -8.06
C ARG A 27 -4.44 -18.05 -9.58
N ARG A 28 -4.58 -16.85 -10.14
CA ARG A 28 -4.64 -16.62 -11.59
C ARG A 28 -3.35 -17.08 -12.27
N GLN A 29 -2.20 -16.89 -11.60
CA GLN A 29 -0.89 -17.35 -12.08
C GLN A 29 -0.58 -18.83 -11.74
N GLY A 30 -1.58 -19.62 -11.31
CA GLY A 30 -1.49 -21.06 -11.16
C GLY A 30 -1.07 -21.56 -9.77
N CYS A 31 -0.93 -20.68 -8.77
CA CYS A 31 -0.65 -21.10 -7.40
C CYS A 31 -1.91 -21.68 -6.71
N ARG A 32 -1.72 -22.70 -5.91
CA ARG A 32 -2.71 -23.22 -4.96
C ARG A 32 -2.56 -22.45 -3.66
N VAL A 33 -3.50 -21.53 -3.35
CA VAL A 33 -3.40 -20.65 -2.20
C VAL A 33 -4.34 -21.08 -1.08
N PHE A 34 -3.77 -21.33 0.11
CA PHE A 34 -4.49 -21.48 1.36
C PHE A 34 -4.31 -20.21 2.19
N LEU A 35 -5.38 -19.44 2.36
CA LEU A 35 -5.39 -18.23 3.19
C LEU A 35 -5.85 -18.57 4.60
N ALA A 36 -5.05 -18.22 5.62
CA ALA A 36 -5.46 -18.22 7.02
C ALA A 36 -5.38 -16.82 7.62
N SER A 37 -6.42 -16.44 8.36
CA SER A 37 -6.59 -15.10 8.90
C SER A 37 -7.06 -15.13 10.35
N LEU A 38 -6.63 -14.14 11.15
CA LEU A 38 -7.18 -13.86 12.48
C LEU A 38 -8.54 -13.19 12.38
N GLU A 39 -8.83 -12.58 11.25
CA GLU A 39 -10.00 -11.76 11.00
C GLU A 39 -10.97 -12.46 10.03
N ARG A 40 -12.27 -12.17 10.17
CA ARG A 40 -13.29 -12.67 9.25
C ARG A 40 -13.52 -11.66 8.13
N GLY A 41 -13.07 -11.99 6.93
CA GLY A 41 -13.28 -11.22 5.71
C GLY A 41 -14.30 -11.87 4.77
N ARG A 42 -14.46 -11.28 3.57
CA ARG A 42 -15.42 -11.75 2.55
C ARG A 42 -14.88 -12.90 1.70
N MET A 43 -13.56 -12.94 1.48
CA MET A 43 -12.92 -13.97 0.66
C MET A 43 -12.86 -15.32 1.41
N LEU A 44 -12.80 -16.42 0.64
CA LEU A 44 -12.65 -17.76 1.21
C LEU A 44 -11.31 -17.87 1.95
N HIS A 45 -11.37 -18.10 3.26
CA HIS A 45 -10.21 -18.23 4.13
C HIS A 45 -10.49 -19.16 5.30
N TYR A 46 -9.43 -19.58 5.95
CA TYR A 46 -9.50 -20.26 7.24
C TYR A 46 -9.40 -19.22 8.37
N THR A 47 -10.43 -19.12 9.21
CA THR A 47 -10.40 -18.20 10.37
C THR A 47 -9.70 -18.89 11.53
N LEU A 48 -8.53 -18.37 11.92
CA LEU A 48 -7.79 -18.83 13.09
C LEU A 48 -8.56 -18.52 14.38
N ARG A 49 -8.58 -19.47 15.31
CA ARG A 49 -9.23 -19.29 16.61
C ARG A 49 -8.40 -18.35 17.47
N SER A 50 -8.89 -17.15 17.68
CA SER A 50 -8.23 -16.09 18.45
C SER A 50 -8.99 -15.72 19.74
N ARG A 51 -9.91 -16.58 20.20
CA ARG A 51 -10.74 -16.29 21.38
C ARG A 51 -9.99 -16.62 22.66
N GLY A 52 -9.57 -15.60 23.39
CA GLY A 52 -9.02 -15.65 24.74
C GLY A 52 -9.22 -14.30 25.44
N PHE A 53 -9.44 -14.35 26.75
CA PHE A 53 -9.67 -13.16 27.60
C PHE A 53 -8.46 -12.22 27.65
N LEU A 54 -7.25 -12.74 27.39
CA LEU A 54 -6.01 -11.95 27.35
C LEU A 54 -5.48 -11.85 25.91
N ARG A 55 -5.35 -10.64 25.39
CA ARG A 55 -4.88 -10.32 24.04
C ARG A 55 -3.53 -10.97 23.67
N GLN A 56 -2.68 -11.25 24.65
CA GLN A 56 -1.38 -11.91 24.47
C GLN A 56 -1.51 -13.42 24.22
N LEU A 57 -2.51 -14.09 24.83
CA LEU A 57 -2.78 -15.51 24.63
C LEU A 57 -3.33 -15.81 23.22
N HIS A 58 -3.94 -14.84 22.55
CA HIS A 58 -4.45 -15.02 21.19
C HIS A 58 -3.37 -15.46 20.20
N TYR A 59 -2.17 -14.87 20.27
CA TYR A 59 -1.07 -15.25 19.38
C TYR A 59 -0.56 -16.65 19.64
N VAL A 60 -0.51 -17.09 20.92
CA VAL A 60 -0.04 -18.44 21.27
C VAL A 60 -1.03 -19.51 20.79
N LEU A 61 -2.33 -19.29 21.02
CA LEU A 61 -3.38 -20.21 20.56
C LEU A 61 -3.41 -20.27 19.03
N ALA A 62 -3.40 -19.13 18.36
CA ALA A 62 -3.34 -19.06 16.91
C ALA A 62 -2.06 -19.69 16.33
N ALA A 63 -0.91 -19.56 17.02
CA ALA A 63 0.34 -20.18 16.59
C ALA A 63 0.28 -21.72 16.65
N ASN A 64 -0.35 -22.30 17.67
CA ASN A 64 -0.56 -23.75 17.74
C ASN A 64 -1.48 -24.24 16.61
N GLU A 65 -2.50 -23.49 16.29
CA GLU A 65 -3.39 -23.81 15.18
C GLU A 65 -2.67 -23.69 13.82
N VAL A 66 -1.90 -22.63 13.60
CA VAL A 66 -1.05 -22.47 12.39
C VAL A 66 -0.06 -23.65 12.28
N ARG A 67 0.57 -24.07 13.39
CA ARG A 67 1.45 -25.25 13.41
C ARG A 67 0.74 -26.54 13.00
N THR A 68 -0.50 -26.71 13.43
CA THR A 68 -1.35 -27.86 13.04
C THR A 68 -1.68 -27.81 11.55
N LEU A 69 -2.05 -26.62 11.05
CA LEU A 69 -2.32 -26.40 9.62
C LEU A 69 -1.08 -26.67 8.77
N LEU A 70 0.11 -26.20 9.17
CA LEU A 70 1.37 -26.45 8.46
C LEU A 70 1.65 -27.95 8.30
N ARG A 71 1.44 -28.74 9.34
CA ARG A 71 1.62 -30.21 9.31
C ARG A 71 0.61 -30.90 8.39
N ARG A 72 -0.63 -30.40 8.35
CA ARG A 72 -1.73 -30.97 7.57
C ARG A 72 -1.66 -30.58 6.09
N ILE A 73 -1.41 -29.29 5.81
CA ILE A 73 -1.42 -28.70 4.47
C ILE A 73 -0.12 -28.98 3.74
N LYS A 74 1.01 -29.01 4.46
CA LYS A 74 2.38 -29.16 3.92
C LYS A 74 2.62 -28.20 2.74
N PRO A 75 2.52 -26.87 2.97
CA PRO A 75 2.73 -25.89 1.90
C PRO A 75 4.20 -25.92 1.44
N ASP A 76 4.44 -25.54 0.18
CA ASP A 76 5.78 -25.33 -0.36
C ASP A 76 6.41 -24.02 0.17
N ILE A 77 5.57 -23.01 0.43
CA ILE A 77 5.94 -21.69 0.95
C ILE A 77 4.94 -21.25 2.02
N VAL A 78 5.44 -20.57 3.06
CA VAL A 78 4.64 -19.79 4.00
C VAL A 78 4.88 -18.31 3.75
N ASN A 79 3.81 -17.57 3.45
CA ASN A 79 3.89 -16.16 3.10
C ASN A 79 3.05 -15.30 4.06
N PRO A 80 3.61 -14.92 5.22
CA PRO A 80 2.95 -13.98 6.12
C PRO A 80 3.05 -12.54 5.61
N HIS A 81 1.96 -11.81 5.73
CA HIS A 81 1.90 -10.38 5.49
C HIS A 81 1.88 -9.63 6.82
N PHE A 82 2.54 -8.47 6.88
CA PHE A 82 2.64 -7.66 8.08
C PHE A 82 3.54 -8.28 9.17
N ALA A 83 4.82 -7.91 9.17
CA ALA A 83 5.88 -8.52 10.01
C ALA A 83 5.52 -8.55 11.51
N SER A 84 4.98 -7.44 12.06
CA SER A 84 4.60 -7.32 13.47
C SER A 84 3.33 -8.07 13.87
N GLY A 85 2.60 -8.64 12.91
CA GLY A 85 1.36 -9.39 13.09
C GLY A 85 1.49 -10.83 12.66
N TYR A 86 1.20 -11.11 11.40
CA TYR A 86 1.24 -12.48 10.85
C TYR A 86 2.66 -13.01 10.68
N GLY A 87 3.68 -12.13 10.46
CA GLY A 87 5.09 -12.53 10.50
C GLY A 87 5.48 -13.06 11.87
N PHE A 88 5.12 -12.34 12.93
CA PHE A 88 5.32 -12.82 14.31
C PHE A 88 4.54 -14.12 14.60
N LEU A 89 3.31 -14.25 14.10
CA LEU A 89 2.51 -15.46 14.24
C LEU A 89 3.17 -16.67 13.56
N ALA A 90 3.68 -16.49 12.33
CA ALA A 90 4.43 -17.52 11.60
C ALA A 90 5.70 -17.94 12.37
N ALA A 91 6.42 -16.96 12.93
CA ALA A 91 7.61 -17.20 13.76
C ALA A 91 7.29 -18.03 15.00
N LEU A 92 6.25 -17.67 15.76
CA LEU A 92 5.78 -18.43 16.93
C LEU A 92 5.32 -19.85 16.57
N ALA A 93 4.70 -20.02 15.41
CA ALA A 93 4.30 -21.33 14.92
C ALA A 93 5.49 -22.19 14.49
N GLY A 94 6.69 -21.61 14.35
CA GLY A 94 7.87 -22.30 13.84
C GLY A 94 7.75 -22.64 12.35
N ALA A 95 7.11 -21.76 11.56
CA ALA A 95 6.80 -21.97 10.15
C ALA A 95 8.04 -22.32 9.32
N ARG A 96 9.18 -21.67 9.59
CA ARG A 96 10.46 -21.90 8.93
C ARG A 96 10.95 -23.35 9.00
N ARG A 97 10.50 -24.13 10.00
CA ARG A 97 10.84 -25.57 10.12
C ARG A 97 10.07 -26.44 9.11
N HIS A 98 8.93 -25.94 8.62
CA HIS A 98 8.03 -26.65 7.73
C HIS A 98 8.24 -26.30 6.26
N ALA A 99 8.38 -25.02 5.95
CA ALA A 99 8.59 -24.48 4.60
C ALA A 99 9.39 -23.17 4.66
N PRO A 100 10.03 -22.74 3.56
CA PRO A 100 10.62 -21.40 3.49
C PRO A 100 9.57 -20.32 3.79
N VAL A 101 10.00 -19.24 4.45
CA VAL A 101 9.13 -18.14 4.88
C VAL A 101 9.50 -16.87 4.13
N ILE A 102 8.54 -16.31 3.39
CA ILE A 102 8.66 -14.99 2.75
C ILE A 102 7.71 -14.03 3.46
N THR A 103 8.24 -13.06 4.18
CA THR A 103 7.42 -12.05 4.87
C THR A 103 7.27 -10.80 4.01
N ASN A 104 6.01 -10.45 3.68
CA ASN A 104 5.68 -9.20 2.99
C ASN A 104 5.44 -8.08 3.99
N LEU A 105 6.18 -6.98 3.81
CA LEU A 105 6.03 -5.75 4.59
C LEU A 105 4.94 -4.86 4.01
N TRP A 106 4.29 -4.08 4.88
CA TRP A 106 3.15 -3.23 4.50
C TRP A 106 3.35 -1.75 4.84
N GLY A 107 4.53 -1.37 5.29
CA GLY A 107 4.87 -0.01 5.71
C GLY A 107 4.62 0.21 7.20
N SER A 108 3.39 0.29 7.65
CA SER A 108 3.07 0.61 9.05
C SER A 108 3.59 -0.42 10.07
N ASP A 109 3.77 -1.67 9.67
CA ASP A 109 4.34 -2.74 10.52
C ASP A 109 5.82 -2.52 10.85
N ILE A 110 6.52 -1.76 10.03
CA ILE A 110 7.93 -1.43 10.19
C ILE A 110 8.11 0.03 10.63
N LEU A 111 7.36 0.97 10.02
CA LEU A 111 7.56 2.40 10.21
C LEU A 111 6.82 2.97 11.43
N LEU A 112 5.78 2.29 11.93
CA LEU A 112 4.92 2.83 13.00
C LEU A 112 4.79 1.88 14.20
N VAL A 113 4.63 0.58 13.97
CA VAL A 113 4.35 -0.38 15.04
C VAL A 113 5.52 -0.56 16.00
N PRO A 114 6.80 -0.63 15.57
CA PRO A 114 7.95 -0.79 16.46
C PRO A 114 8.10 0.34 17.48
N ASP A 115 7.70 1.56 17.12
CA ASP A 115 7.84 2.73 17.98
C ASP A 115 6.78 2.85 19.05
N LYS A 116 5.74 2.00 19.03
CA LYS A 116 4.70 1.99 20.06
C LYS A 116 5.21 1.52 21.43
N SER A 117 6.17 0.60 21.47
CA SER A 117 6.84 0.14 22.69
C SER A 117 7.99 -0.84 22.38
N ILE A 118 8.87 -1.07 23.36
CA ILE A 118 9.93 -2.07 23.27
C ILE A 118 9.39 -3.49 22.98
N PHE A 119 8.21 -3.82 23.46
CA PHE A 119 7.55 -5.08 23.17
C PHE A 119 7.18 -5.19 21.69
N HIS A 120 6.59 -4.15 21.09
CA HIS A 120 6.27 -4.13 19.67
C HIS A 120 7.53 -4.21 18.80
N ARG A 121 8.58 -3.50 19.18
CA ARG A 121 9.88 -3.55 18.50
C ARG A 121 10.47 -4.97 18.51
N ARG A 122 10.54 -5.61 19.69
CA ARG A 122 11.07 -7.00 19.82
C ARG A 122 10.21 -8.01 19.06
N LYS A 123 8.89 -7.86 19.10
CA LYS A 123 7.94 -8.69 18.38
C LYS A 123 8.16 -8.60 16.86
N THR A 124 8.29 -7.41 16.33
CA THR A 124 8.57 -7.17 14.91
C THR A 124 9.93 -7.74 14.51
N ALA A 125 10.97 -7.44 15.28
CA ALA A 125 12.31 -7.95 15.05
C ALA A 125 12.36 -9.49 15.03
N TYR A 126 11.65 -10.14 15.96
CA TYR A 126 11.56 -11.60 15.99
C TYR A 126 10.83 -12.16 14.75
N GLY A 127 9.72 -11.53 14.31
CA GLY A 127 9.03 -11.94 13.08
C GLY A 127 9.94 -11.86 11.86
N LEU A 128 10.70 -10.76 11.74
CA LEU A 128 11.67 -10.54 10.65
C LEU A 128 12.81 -11.57 10.67
N SER A 129 13.41 -11.83 11.83
CA SER A 129 14.56 -12.74 11.97
C SER A 129 14.23 -14.21 11.65
N GLN A 130 12.96 -14.59 11.67
CA GLN A 130 12.48 -15.94 11.33
C GLN A 130 12.04 -16.07 9.86
N SER A 131 12.29 -15.03 9.03
CA SER A 131 12.02 -15.06 7.59
C SER A 131 13.26 -15.49 6.81
N ASP A 132 13.08 -16.28 5.75
CA ASP A 132 14.15 -16.62 4.81
C ASP A 132 14.33 -15.49 3.79
N LEU A 133 13.24 -14.79 3.47
CA LEU A 133 13.21 -13.60 2.62
C LEU A 133 12.20 -12.59 3.17
N VAL A 134 12.58 -11.32 3.16
CA VAL A 134 11.68 -10.20 3.47
C VAL A 134 11.47 -9.39 2.19
N VAL A 135 10.21 -9.11 1.85
CA VAL A 135 9.85 -8.31 0.68
C VAL A 135 9.15 -7.03 1.14
N GLY A 136 9.71 -5.89 0.78
CA GLY A 136 9.11 -4.56 0.98
C GLY A 136 8.74 -3.93 -0.35
N ASP A 137 7.92 -2.88 -0.32
CA ASP A 137 7.49 -2.14 -1.50
C ASP A 137 8.42 -0.98 -1.88
N SER A 138 9.48 -0.73 -1.07
CA SER A 138 10.47 0.33 -1.27
C SER A 138 11.81 -0.01 -0.63
N HIS A 139 12.89 0.59 -1.14
CA HIS A 139 14.22 0.51 -0.52
C HIS A 139 14.22 1.10 0.89
N TYR A 140 13.48 2.19 1.10
CA TYR A 140 13.29 2.82 2.40
C TYR A 140 12.72 1.84 3.43
N LEU A 141 11.64 1.11 3.06
CA LEU A 141 11.01 0.15 3.95
C LEU A 141 11.92 -1.04 4.28
N VAL A 142 12.60 -1.58 3.27
CA VAL A 142 13.55 -2.69 3.45
C VAL A 142 14.73 -2.27 4.32
N LYS A 143 15.26 -1.04 4.14
CA LYS A 143 16.31 -0.50 4.99
C LYS A 143 15.83 -0.39 6.44
N ALA A 144 14.66 0.19 6.67
CA ALA A 144 14.09 0.30 8.02
C ALA A 144 13.87 -1.08 8.69
N ALA A 145 13.49 -2.10 7.93
CA ALA A 145 13.39 -3.46 8.44
C ALA A 145 14.75 -4.06 8.84
N ARG A 146 15.80 -3.81 8.05
CA ARG A 146 17.18 -4.23 8.37
C ARG A 146 17.74 -3.52 9.61
N ASP A 147 17.34 -2.27 9.84
CA ASP A 147 17.73 -1.52 11.05
C ASP A 147 17.03 -2.07 12.33
N LEU A 148 15.94 -2.83 12.17
CA LEU A 148 15.21 -3.48 13.27
C LEU A 148 15.72 -4.87 13.61
N ALA A 149 16.19 -5.65 12.63
CA ALA A 149 16.57 -7.05 12.82
C ALA A 149 17.58 -7.53 11.78
N VAL A 150 18.33 -8.57 12.14
CA VAL A 150 19.13 -9.33 11.16
C VAL A 150 18.17 -10.11 10.25
N ILE A 151 18.20 -9.82 8.97
CA ILE A 151 17.39 -10.41 7.92
C ILE A 151 18.29 -11.22 6.99
N ALA A 152 17.92 -12.45 6.68
CA ALA A 152 18.72 -13.36 5.86
C ALA A 152 18.87 -12.85 4.41
N ASP A 153 17.77 -12.45 3.79
CA ASP A 153 17.72 -11.85 2.43
C ASP A 153 16.53 -10.89 2.33
N SER A 154 16.59 -9.92 1.43
CA SER A 154 15.48 -9.00 1.19
C SER A 154 15.40 -8.55 -0.27
N ARG A 155 14.18 -8.22 -0.72
CA ARG A 155 13.88 -7.71 -2.06
C ARG A 155 12.90 -6.55 -1.98
N VAL A 156 12.93 -5.73 -3.00
CA VAL A 156 11.94 -4.65 -3.21
C VAL A 156 11.06 -5.03 -4.37
N ILE A 157 9.74 -5.09 -4.12
CA ILE A 157 8.71 -5.34 -5.12
C ILE A 157 7.55 -4.40 -4.82
N PRO A 158 7.33 -3.35 -5.63
CA PRO A 158 6.22 -2.42 -5.43
C PRO A 158 4.86 -3.10 -5.64
N TRP A 159 3.81 -2.56 -5.01
CA TRP A 159 2.45 -3.08 -5.20
C TRP A 159 1.92 -2.87 -6.62
N GLY A 160 2.11 -1.70 -7.18
CA GLY A 160 1.77 -1.37 -8.56
C GLY A 160 0.27 -1.30 -8.89
N ILE A 161 0.01 -1.06 -10.17
CA ILE A 161 -1.31 -0.98 -10.80
C ILE A 161 -1.55 -2.20 -11.70
N GLU A 162 -2.80 -2.66 -11.79
CA GLU A 162 -3.19 -3.74 -12.69
C GLU A 162 -3.09 -3.30 -14.16
N THR A 163 -2.60 -4.18 -15.02
CA THR A 163 -2.45 -3.93 -16.47
C THR A 163 -3.72 -3.39 -17.11
N ALA A 164 -4.87 -3.96 -16.76
CA ALA A 164 -6.17 -3.56 -17.32
C ALA A 164 -6.54 -2.09 -17.04
N PHE A 165 -5.98 -1.46 -16.02
CA PHE A 165 -6.27 -0.07 -15.69
C PHE A 165 -5.31 0.92 -16.35
N LEU A 166 -4.21 0.46 -16.91
CA LEU A 166 -3.31 1.30 -17.68
C LEU A 166 -3.95 1.83 -18.98
N ASP A 167 -5.02 1.18 -19.46
CA ASP A 167 -5.81 1.64 -20.60
C ASP A 167 -6.65 2.88 -20.28
N TYR A 168 -6.90 3.18 -18.99
CA TYR A 168 -7.56 4.41 -18.56
C TYR A 168 -6.62 5.62 -18.52
N HIS A 169 -5.36 5.43 -18.90
CA HIS A 169 -4.38 6.51 -18.98
C HIS A 169 -4.88 7.67 -19.81
N ARG A 170 -4.81 8.88 -19.27
CA ARG A 170 -5.22 10.10 -19.94
C ARG A 170 -4.40 10.32 -21.22
N ARG A 171 -5.09 10.61 -22.31
CA ARG A 171 -4.46 10.99 -23.60
C ARG A 171 -4.35 12.49 -23.75
N ASP A 172 -5.26 13.23 -23.13
CA ASP A 172 -5.25 14.68 -23.06
C ASP A 172 -4.78 15.13 -21.68
N TYR A 173 -3.72 15.91 -21.64
CA TYR A 173 -3.09 16.41 -20.42
C TYR A 173 -3.48 17.85 -20.09
N ALA A 174 -4.31 18.53 -20.91
CA ALA A 174 -4.78 19.87 -20.61
C ALA A 174 -5.38 19.94 -19.19
N LEU A 175 -5.01 20.98 -18.45
CA LEU A 175 -5.52 21.18 -17.10
C LEU A 175 -6.98 21.64 -17.15
N GLN A 176 -7.82 21.06 -16.32
CA GLN A 176 -9.21 21.46 -16.20
C GLN A 176 -9.34 22.83 -15.52
N LYS A 177 -10.41 23.57 -15.81
CA LYS A 177 -10.73 24.84 -15.15
C LYS A 177 -12.17 24.74 -14.60
N PRO A 178 -12.35 24.58 -13.29
CA PRO A 178 -11.34 24.55 -12.21
C PRO A 178 -10.41 23.31 -12.25
N LEU A 179 -9.18 23.47 -11.72
CA LEU A 179 -8.21 22.37 -11.60
C LEU A 179 -8.77 21.25 -10.69
N ARG A 180 -8.83 20.02 -11.18
CA ARG A 180 -9.38 18.88 -10.45
C ARG A 180 -8.31 18.12 -9.68
N ILE A 181 -8.42 18.14 -8.36
CA ILE A 181 -7.47 17.52 -7.43
C ILE A 181 -8.13 16.33 -6.73
N ILE A 182 -7.53 15.14 -6.82
CA ILE A 182 -7.96 13.98 -6.05
C ILE A 182 -7.00 13.68 -4.90
N VAL A 183 -7.55 13.38 -3.73
CA VAL A 183 -6.85 12.93 -2.52
C VAL A 183 -7.38 11.55 -2.15
N PRO A 184 -6.86 10.45 -2.73
CA PRO A 184 -7.44 9.11 -2.56
C PRO A 184 -6.92 8.41 -1.28
N ARG A 185 -6.85 9.17 -0.17
CA ARG A 185 -6.37 8.68 1.13
C ARG A 185 -7.47 8.78 2.16
N PRO A 186 -7.74 7.70 2.95
CA PRO A 186 -8.76 7.74 3.98
C PRO A 186 -8.45 8.80 5.05
N HIS A 187 -9.48 9.22 5.77
CA HIS A 187 -9.33 10.23 6.82
C HIS A 187 -8.82 9.59 8.12
N GLU A 188 -7.49 9.40 8.17
CA GLU A 188 -6.74 8.97 9.34
C GLU A 188 -5.70 10.03 9.72
N LYS A 189 -5.29 10.07 11.00
CA LYS A 189 -4.30 11.06 11.47
C LYS A 189 -3.04 11.09 10.65
N ILE A 190 -2.58 9.91 10.18
CA ILE A 190 -1.34 9.77 9.41
C ILE A 190 -1.42 10.42 8.01
N TYR A 191 -2.62 10.55 7.44
CA TYR A 191 -2.79 11.16 6.11
C TYR A 191 -3.05 12.65 6.14
N ASN A 192 -3.38 13.23 7.31
CA ASN A 192 -3.44 14.68 7.56
C ASN A 192 -4.27 15.49 6.55
N ASN A 193 -5.38 14.92 6.06
CA ASN A 193 -6.15 15.51 4.95
C ASN A 193 -6.73 16.91 5.25
N LEU A 194 -7.05 17.26 6.51
CA LEU A 194 -7.51 18.60 6.86
C LEU A 194 -6.45 19.69 6.61
N PHE A 195 -5.17 19.34 6.68
CA PHE A 195 -4.09 20.25 6.31
C PHE A 195 -4.23 20.70 4.84
N LEU A 196 -4.55 19.78 3.93
CA LEU A 196 -4.73 20.08 2.49
C LEU A 196 -5.88 21.08 2.29
N VAL A 197 -6.99 20.86 2.99
CA VAL A 197 -8.14 21.75 2.89
C VAL A 197 -7.78 23.15 3.40
N ARG A 198 -7.13 23.28 4.56
CA ARG A 198 -6.68 24.59 5.08
C ARG A 198 -5.72 25.30 4.13
N ALA A 199 -4.73 24.57 3.64
CA ALA A 199 -3.72 25.12 2.73
C ALA A 199 -4.33 25.69 1.43
N LEU A 200 -5.33 25.00 0.88
CA LEU A 200 -5.89 25.29 -0.43
C LEU A 200 -7.27 25.97 -0.37
N ALA A 201 -7.83 26.20 0.81
CA ALA A 201 -9.13 26.88 0.96
C ALA A 201 -9.25 28.20 0.19
N PRO A 202 -8.25 29.11 0.16
CA PRO A 202 -8.36 30.32 -0.63
C PRO A 202 -8.60 30.04 -2.13
N LEU A 203 -7.84 29.13 -2.73
CA LEU A 203 -7.98 28.78 -4.14
C LEU A 203 -9.32 28.06 -4.43
N ALA A 204 -9.79 27.22 -3.51
CA ALA A 204 -11.09 26.57 -3.63
C ALA A 204 -12.24 27.60 -3.56
N ASN A 205 -12.21 28.54 -2.61
CA ASN A 205 -13.23 29.58 -2.47
C ASN A 205 -13.27 30.53 -3.64
N ASP A 206 -12.11 30.81 -4.26
CA ASP A 206 -12.02 31.60 -5.49
C ASP A 206 -12.50 30.80 -6.74
N GLY A 207 -12.87 29.53 -6.58
CA GLY A 207 -13.37 28.68 -7.66
C GLY A 207 -12.29 28.19 -8.63
N LEU A 208 -11.03 28.30 -8.26
CA LEU A 208 -9.89 27.93 -9.10
C LEU A 208 -9.59 26.42 -9.07
N ILE A 209 -9.99 25.74 -8.00
CA ILE A 209 -9.77 24.28 -7.80
C ILE A 209 -11.03 23.58 -7.29
N GLU A 210 -11.14 22.30 -7.63
CA GLU A 210 -12.04 21.34 -6.97
C GLU A 210 -11.23 20.28 -6.25
N MET A 211 -11.63 19.94 -5.00
CA MET A 211 -10.94 18.94 -4.18
C MET A 211 -11.85 17.75 -3.90
N THR A 212 -11.40 16.58 -4.30
CA THR A 212 -12.14 15.32 -4.23
C THR A 212 -11.53 14.37 -3.19
N PHE A 213 -12.32 13.92 -2.20
CA PHE A 213 -11.87 13.07 -1.10
C PHE A 213 -12.77 11.82 -0.95
N PRO A 214 -12.29 10.71 -0.36
CA PRO A 214 -13.12 9.54 -0.07
C PRO A 214 -14.01 9.75 1.17
N GLU A 215 -15.18 9.11 1.20
CA GLU A 215 -15.95 8.90 2.44
C GLU A 215 -15.40 7.66 3.15
N ALA A 216 -14.18 7.75 3.69
CA ALA A 216 -13.49 6.62 4.32
C ALA A 216 -12.53 7.05 5.42
N GLY A 217 -12.33 6.19 6.42
CA GLY A 217 -11.43 6.42 7.54
C GLY A 217 -12.14 6.73 8.85
N SER A 218 -11.42 6.55 9.96
CA SER A 218 -11.96 6.73 11.32
C SER A 218 -12.34 8.18 11.62
N LEU A 219 -11.76 9.15 10.90
CA LEU A 219 -12.00 10.59 11.07
C LEU A 219 -12.92 11.17 9.98
N SER A 220 -13.63 10.36 9.19
CA SER A 220 -14.42 10.80 8.03
C SER A 220 -15.47 11.85 8.42
N GLY A 221 -16.26 11.61 9.48
CA GLY A 221 -17.26 12.57 9.97
C GLY A 221 -16.65 13.88 10.44
N HIS A 222 -15.53 13.82 11.18
CA HIS A 222 -14.79 15.00 11.64
C HIS A 222 -14.24 15.79 10.44
N PHE A 223 -13.62 15.11 9.50
CA PHE A 223 -13.10 15.72 8.28
C PHE A 223 -14.20 16.46 7.51
N ARG A 224 -15.32 15.78 7.21
CA ARG A 224 -16.42 16.34 6.43
C ARG A 224 -16.98 17.61 7.06
N LEU A 225 -17.19 17.62 8.39
CA LEU A 225 -17.68 18.78 9.11
C LEU A 225 -16.75 19.99 8.95
N HIS A 226 -15.46 19.79 9.22
CA HIS A 226 -14.47 20.89 9.19
C HIS A 226 -14.14 21.32 7.76
N ALA A 227 -14.02 20.40 6.84
CA ALA A 227 -13.76 20.74 5.44
C ALA A 227 -14.91 21.54 4.82
N ARG A 228 -16.17 21.15 5.09
CA ARG A 228 -17.33 21.92 4.63
C ARG A 228 -17.40 23.34 5.21
N SER A 229 -17.01 23.53 6.47
CA SER A 229 -16.98 24.87 7.07
C SER A 229 -15.94 25.79 6.40
N MET A 230 -14.89 25.24 5.76
CA MET A 230 -13.83 26.00 5.11
C MET A 230 -14.09 26.28 3.62
N ILE A 231 -14.61 25.30 2.88
CA ILE A 231 -14.71 25.37 1.39
C ILE A 231 -16.11 25.04 0.85
N GLY A 232 -17.11 24.89 1.73
CA GLY A 232 -18.53 24.72 1.33
C GLY A 232 -18.74 23.61 0.29
N ASP A 233 -19.46 23.95 -0.78
CA ASP A 233 -19.81 23.03 -1.87
C ASP A 233 -18.64 22.71 -2.82
N ARG A 234 -17.49 23.34 -2.63
CA ARG A 234 -16.25 22.99 -3.36
C ARG A 234 -15.62 21.69 -2.87
N LEU A 235 -16.07 21.18 -1.73
CA LEU A 235 -15.73 19.87 -1.22
C LEU A 235 -16.51 18.79 -2.00
N LYS A 236 -15.81 17.96 -2.75
CA LYS A 236 -16.37 16.76 -3.39
C LYS A 236 -16.01 15.53 -2.57
N ILE A 237 -17.01 14.69 -2.28
CA ILE A 237 -16.81 13.44 -1.54
C ILE A 237 -17.32 12.29 -2.39
N TYR A 238 -16.47 11.28 -2.62
CA TYR A 238 -16.89 10.06 -3.31
C TYR A 238 -17.07 8.90 -2.34
N GLN A 239 -18.04 8.06 -2.65
CA GLN A 239 -18.32 6.82 -1.92
C GLN A 239 -17.42 5.70 -2.42
N ARG A 240 -17.31 4.63 -1.63
CA ARG A 240 -16.62 3.42 -2.08
C ARG A 240 -17.28 2.87 -3.33
N MET A 241 -16.49 2.63 -4.36
CA MET A 241 -16.90 2.10 -5.64
C MET A 241 -16.04 0.89 -6.04
N PRO A 242 -16.46 0.08 -7.03
CA PRO A 242 -15.65 -0.99 -7.60
C PRO A 242 -14.30 -0.47 -8.12
N ARG A 243 -13.29 -1.32 -8.09
CA ARG A 243 -11.91 -0.94 -8.44
C ARG A 243 -11.77 -0.31 -9.83
N ALA A 244 -12.41 -0.90 -10.85
CA ALA A 244 -12.36 -0.39 -12.23
C ALA A 244 -12.99 1.00 -12.34
N GLU A 245 -14.16 1.20 -11.72
CA GLU A 245 -14.83 2.50 -11.68
C GLU A 245 -13.96 3.54 -10.96
N PHE A 246 -13.28 3.15 -9.87
CA PHE A 246 -12.40 4.05 -9.15
C PHE A 246 -11.17 4.46 -9.98
N MET A 247 -10.56 3.55 -10.74
CA MET A 247 -9.44 3.89 -11.61
C MET A 247 -9.85 4.84 -12.73
N GLN A 248 -11.02 4.61 -13.34
CA GLN A 248 -11.59 5.50 -14.34
C GLN A 248 -11.91 6.88 -13.73
N PHE A 249 -12.57 6.91 -12.58
CA PHE A 249 -12.86 8.14 -11.84
C PHE A 249 -11.60 8.91 -11.47
N MET A 250 -10.55 8.22 -11.00
CA MET A 250 -9.26 8.86 -10.70
C MET A 250 -8.64 9.50 -11.95
N ALA A 251 -8.71 8.82 -13.10
CA ALA A 251 -8.18 9.33 -14.37
C ALA A 251 -8.85 10.61 -14.88
N GLU A 252 -10.04 10.97 -14.37
CA GLU A 252 -10.74 12.23 -14.70
C GLU A 252 -10.13 13.47 -14.00
N HIS A 253 -9.21 13.26 -13.03
CA HIS A 253 -8.57 14.35 -12.29
C HIS A 253 -7.21 14.73 -12.91
N ASP A 254 -6.77 15.98 -12.65
CA ASP A 254 -5.51 16.51 -13.15
C ASP A 254 -4.34 16.17 -12.21
N VAL A 255 -4.60 16.29 -10.91
CA VAL A 255 -3.60 16.23 -9.85
C VAL A 255 -3.95 15.18 -8.83
N TYR A 256 -2.97 14.33 -8.51
CA TYR A 256 -2.95 13.54 -7.29
C TYR A 256 -2.30 14.34 -6.18
N LEU A 257 -2.94 14.43 -5.01
CA LEU A 257 -2.40 15.18 -3.87
C LEU A 257 -2.38 14.31 -2.60
N SER A 258 -1.27 14.37 -1.86
CA SER A 258 -1.11 13.65 -0.58
C SER A 258 -0.35 14.46 0.46
N SER A 259 -0.84 14.45 1.70
CA SER A 259 -0.19 15.04 2.88
C SER A 259 0.19 13.98 3.92
N ALA A 260 0.41 12.75 3.49
CA ALA A 260 0.80 11.68 4.39
C ALA A 260 2.08 12.02 5.16
N LEU A 261 2.06 11.74 6.46
CA LEU A 261 3.20 11.98 7.36
C LEU A 261 4.16 10.79 7.42
N SER A 262 3.69 9.63 6.98
CA SER A 262 4.48 8.40 6.82
C SER A 262 3.86 7.52 5.75
N ASP A 263 4.68 7.01 4.86
CA ASP A 263 4.35 5.99 3.88
C ASP A 263 5.63 5.26 3.48
N SER A 264 5.52 4.08 2.90
CA SER A 264 6.68 3.34 2.36
C SER A 264 6.83 3.54 0.86
N SER A 265 5.78 3.23 0.12
CA SER A 265 5.63 3.46 -1.32
C SER A 265 4.13 3.64 -1.58
N PRO A 266 3.66 4.89 -1.78
CA PRO A 266 2.22 5.16 -1.86
C PRO A 266 1.58 4.52 -3.09
N ALA A 267 0.93 3.35 -2.93
CA ALA A 267 0.31 2.63 -4.03
C ALA A 267 -0.65 3.52 -4.85
N SER A 268 -1.44 4.37 -4.17
CA SER A 268 -2.35 5.30 -4.86
C SER A 268 -1.62 6.38 -5.67
N MET A 269 -0.40 6.76 -5.29
CA MET A 269 0.43 7.67 -6.09
C MET A 269 0.94 6.98 -7.35
N ILE A 270 1.42 5.74 -7.22
CA ILE A 270 1.85 4.93 -8.36
C ILE A 270 0.69 4.71 -9.33
N GLU A 271 -0.51 4.41 -8.81
CA GLU A 271 -1.74 4.29 -9.60
C GLU A 271 -2.05 5.60 -10.35
N ALA A 272 -2.01 6.73 -9.66
CA ALA A 272 -2.23 8.04 -10.27
C ALA A 272 -1.18 8.39 -11.34
N MET A 273 0.10 8.09 -11.09
CA MET A 273 1.17 8.25 -12.08
C MET A 273 0.92 7.36 -13.31
N GLY A 274 0.53 6.11 -13.13
CA GLY A 274 0.17 5.18 -14.21
C GLY A 274 -1.01 5.66 -15.05
N LEU A 275 -1.96 6.35 -14.43
CA LEU A 275 -3.12 6.97 -15.10
C LEU A 275 -2.82 8.34 -15.71
N GLY A 276 -1.62 8.87 -15.52
CA GLY A 276 -1.20 10.14 -16.11
C GLY A 276 -1.62 11.37 -15.30
N LEU A 277 -1.90 11.29 -14.00
CA LEU A 277 -2.08 12.45 -13.13
C LEU A 277 -0.73 13.07 -12.76
N LEU A 278 -0.73 14.37 -12.47
CA LEU A 278 0.43 15.06 -11.94
C LEU A 278 0.51 14.85 -10.41
N PRO A 279 1.56 14.20 -9.86
CA PRO A 279 1.66 13.98 -8.44
C PRO A 279 2.21 15.21 -7.70
N ILE A 280 1.53 15.59 -6.60
CA ILE A 280 1.99 16.54 -5.60
C ILE A 280 1.92 15.84 -4.24
N ALA A 281 3.00 15.76 -3.49
CA ALA A 281 3.01 15.05 -2.23
C ALA A 281 3.91 15.70 -1.18
N ALA A 282 3.61 15.43 0.09
CA ALA A 282 4.48 15.77 1.19
C ALA A 282 5.84 15.08 1.03
N ASP A 283 6.90 15.81 1.30
CA ASP A 283 8.28 15.35 1.18
C ASP A 283 8.66 14.43 2.33
N ILE A 284 8.41 13.13 2.14
CA ILE A 284 8.75 12.05 3.08
C ILE A 284 9.55 10.95 2.37
N PRO A 285 10.37 10.17 3.10
CA PRO A 285 11.29 9.21 2.48
C PRO A 285 10.65 8.23 1.52
N GLY A 286 9.49 7.66 1.86
CA GLY A 286 8.82 6.68 1.00
C GLY A 286 8.24 7.28 -0.28
N VAL A 287 7.86 8.56 -0.26
CA VAL A 287 7.40 9.29 -1.46
C VAL A 287 8.57 9.53 -2.42
N ARG A 288 9.78 9.85 -1.89
CA ARG A 288 10.98 10.09 -2.69
C ARG A 288 11.46 8.86 -3.49
N GLU A 289 10.97 7.67 -3.19
CA GLU A 289 11.23 6.46 -4.02
C GLU A 289 10.68 6.63 -5.46
N TRP A 290 9.59 7.39 -5.60
CA TRP A 290 8.89 7.56 -6.87
C TRP A 290 8.86 9.00 -7.37
N LEU A 291 8.95 9.99 -6.47
CA LEU A 291 8.75 11.39 -6.75
C LEU A 291 9.98 12.23 -6.41
N SER A 292 10.35 13.10 -7.34
CA SER A 292 11.33 14.17 -7.20
C SER A 292 10.76 15.47 -7.82
N ASN A 293 11.51 16.57 -7.74
CA ASN A 293 11.11 17.81 -8.39
C ASN A 293 11.32 17.79 -9.94
N ASP A 294 11.78 16.66 -10.50
CA ASP A 294 11.95 16.47 -11.94
C ASP A 294 10.78 15.70 -12.57
N ASN A 295 9.85 15.18 -11.76
CA ASN A 295 8.73 14.38 -12.23
C ASN A 295 7.42 14.63 -11.47
N GLY A 296 7.38 15.63 -10.59
CA GLY A 296 6.22 16.09 -9.84
C GLY A 296 6.62 17.14 -8.82
N TYR A 297 5.80 17.37 -7.80
CA TYR A 297 6.11 18.38 -6.79
C TYR A 297 6.15 17.80 -5.40
N LEU A 298 7.25 18.07 -4.69
CA LEU A 298 7.42 17.81 -3.28
C LEU A 298 7.26 19.11 -2.48
N TYR A 299 6.54 19.03 -1.36
CA TYR A 299 6.44 20.13 -0.41
C TYR A 299 6.76 19.67 1.00
N GLU A 300 7.38 20.53 1.79
CA GLU A 300 7.69 20.27 3.18
C GLU A 300 6.41 20.02 4.00
N THR A 301 6.41 18.99 4.84
CA THR A 301 5.26 18.65 5.70
C THR A 301 4.84 19.86 6.54
N TYR A 302 3.53 20.09 6.65
CA TYR A 302 2.91 21.24 7.34
C TYR A 302 3.17 22.62 6.74
N ASN A 303 3.84 22.74 5.60
CA ASN A 303 4.07 24.02 4.92
C ASN A 303 2.92 24.36 3.97
N GLU A 304 1.86 24.98 4.51
CA GLU A 304 0.67 25.39 3.75
C GLU A 304 1.03 26.36 2.61
N LYS A 305 1.98 27.29 2.85
CA LYS A 305 2.38 28.28 1.85
C LYS A 305 3.09 27.61 0.67
N ALA A 306 3.98 26.67 0.91
CA ALA A 306 4.67 25.93 -0.15
C ALA A 306 3.67 25.16 -1.01
N LEU A 307 2.74 24.42 -0.41
CA LEU A 307 1.70 23.71 -1.14
C LEU A 307 0.82 24.66 -1.97
N ARG A 308 0.36 25.76 -1.37
CA ARG A 308 -0.49 26.74 -2.06
C ARG A 308 0.24 27.37 -3.26
N ASN A 309 1.52 27.70 -3.11
CA ASN A 309 2.33 28.26 -4.18
C ASN A 309 2.50 27.29 -5.35
N ILE A 310 2.70 26.00 -5.09
CA ILE A 310 2.77 24.97 -6.15
C ILE A 310 1.46 24.93 -6.95
N VAL A 311 0.32 24.84 -6.26
CA VAL A 311 -0.99 24.77 -6.94
C VAL A 311 -1.30 26.07 -7.68
N LYS A 312 -0.97 27.22 -7.10
CA LYS A 312 -1.14 28.53 -7.74
C LYS A 312 -0.29 28.64 -9.01
N TYR A 313 0.97 28.22 -8.94
CA TYR A 313 1.88 28.19 -10.09
C TYR A 313 1.29 27.33 -11.23
N LEU A 314 0.75 26.15 -10.95
CA LEU A 314 0.14 25.29 -11.98
C LEU A 314 -1.06 25.95 -12.66
N ILE A 315 -1.85 26.72 -11.91
CA ILE A 315 -3.02 27.43 -12.46
C ILE A 315 -2.59 28.61 -13.31
N GLU A 316 -1.58 29.36 -12.88
CA GLU A 316 -1.10 30.58 -13.53
C GLU A 316 -0.32 30.30 -14.83
N GLU A 317 0.58 29.31 -14.79
CA GLU A 317 1.39 28.93 -15.95
C GLU A 317 0.62 28.11 -16.98
N ASP A 318 -0.50 27.50 -16.57
CA ASP A 318 -1.32 26.58 -17.39
C ASP A 318 -0.49 25.50 -18.10
N ASP A 319 0.61 25.07 -17.42
CA ASP A 319 1.54 24.07 -17.93
C ASP A 319 1.14 22.67 -17.43
N PRO A 320 0.64 21.79 -18.29
CA PRO A 320 0.16 20.46 -17.91
C PRO A 320 1.26 19.49 -17.47
N LYS A 321 2.54 19.87 -17.57
CA LYS A 321 3.70 19.01 -17.27
C LYS A 321 3.63 17.66 -18.01
N GLU A 322 3.22 17.71 -19.28
CA GLU A 322 2.97 16.49 -20.07
C GLU A 322 4.17 15.55 -20.10
N ALA A 323 5.39 16.06 -20.28
CA ALA A 323 6.61 15.26 -20.32
C ALA A 323 6.82 14.46 -19.00
N TRP A 324 6.58 15.10 -17.85
CA TRP A 324 6.66 14.45 -16.55
C TRP A 324 5.61 13.34 -16.38
N ARG A 325 4.37 13.64 -16.75
CA ARG A 325 3.25 12.71 -16.64
C ARG A 325 3.42 11.49 -17.54
N ARG A 326 3.95 11.68 -18.76
CA ARG A 326 4.32 10.58 -19.67
C ARG A 326 5.46 9.74 -19.11
N ALA A 327 6.55 10.36 -18.66
CA ALA A 327 7.68 9.66 -18.07
C ALA A 327 7.29 8.86 -16.82
N ASN A 328 6.44 9.44 -15.96
CA ASN A 328 5.88 8.75 -14.80
C ASN A 328 5.08 7.51 -15.18
N ALA A 329 4.19 7.63 -16.16
CA ALA A 329 3.37 6.51 -16.61
C ALA A 329 4.24 5.40 -17.24
N GLU A 330 5.28 5.75 -17.98
CA GLU A 330 6.22 4.80 -18.55
C GLU A 330 7.00 4.07 -17.45
N ARG A 331 7.48 4.80 -16.44
CA ARG A 331 8.12 4.21 -15.27
C ARG A 331 7.20 3.22 -14.56
N VAL A 332 5.93 3.57 -14.36
CA VAL A 332 4.95 2.66 -13.74
C VAL A 332 4.74 1.41 -14.60
N ARG A 333 4.67 1.55 -15.94
CA ARG A 333 4.55 0.40 -16.85
C ARG A 333 5.76 -0.53 -16.80
N SER A 334 6.96 0.00 -16.57
CA SER A 334 8.19 -0.81 -16.51
C SER A 334 8.44 -1.42 -15.13
N GLU A 335 8.10 -0.72 -14.02
CA GLU A 335 8.54 -1.09 -12.68
C GLU A 335 7.40 -1.52 -11.75
N ALA A 336 6.15 -1.13 -12.03
CA ALA A 336 5.04 -1.27 -11.10
C ALA A 336 3.75 -1.79 -11.74
N VAL A 337 3.85 -2.76 -12.62
CA VAL A 337 2.71 -3.55 -13.09
C VAL A 337 2.47 -4.69 -12.11
N PHE A 338 1.26 -4.72 -11.53
CA PHE A 338 0.93 -5.62 -10.43
C PHE A 338 1.12 -7.10 -10.79
N GLU A 339 0.66 -7.52 -11.96
CA GLU A 339 0.77 -8.90 -12.44
C GLU A 339 2.24 -9.33 -12.61
N ASN A 340 3.09 -8.44 -13.13
CA ASN A 340 4.51 -8.71 -13.30
C ASN A 340 5.21 -8.84 -11.95
N ASN A 341 4.83 -8.00 -11.00
CA ASN A 341 5.40 -7.99 -9.65
C ASN A 341 4.99 -9.26 -8.86
N ILE A 342 3.78 -9.79 -9.10
CA ILE A 342 3.38 -11.09 -8.54
C ILE A 342 4.12 -12.24 -9.23
N ALA A 343 4.37 -12.17 -10.55
CA ALA A 343 5.19 -13.15 -11.25
C ALA A 343 6.62 -13.20 -10.70
N GLU A 344 7.23 -12.04 -10.42
CA GLU A 344 8.54 -11.96 -9.76
C GLU A 344 8.50 -12.56 -8.35
N MET A 345 7.45 -12.31 -7.57
CA MET A 345 7.25 -12.94 -6.27
C MET A 345 7.20 -14.46 -6.38
N ILE A 346 6.47 -15.02 -7.34
CA ILE A 346 6.39 -16.47 -7.57
C ILE A 346 7.75 -17.03 -7.94
N LYS A 347 8.53 -16.33 -8.76
CA LYS A 347 9.91 -16.72 -9.08
C LYS A 347 10.79 -16.78 -7.84
N LEU A 348 10.73 -15.77 -6.97
CA LEU A 348 11.46 -15.79 -5.69
C LEU A 348 11.03 -16.96 -4.77
N MET A 349 9.74 -17.33 -4.80
CA MET A 349 9.26 -18.52 -4.09
C MET A 349 9.92 -19.80 -4.61
N HIS A 350 9.99 -19.98 -5.92
CA HIS A 350 10.65 -21.12 -6.53
C HIS A 350 12.15 -21.17 -6.20
N ASP A 351 12.83 -20.03 -6.27
CA ASP A 351 14.27 -19.94 -5.98
C ASP A 351 14.57 -20.33 -4.52
N LEU A 352 13.74 -19.89 -3.57
CA LEU A 352 13.89 -20.27 -2.15
C LEU A 352 13.65 -21.75 -1.91
N ILE A 353 12.68 -22.34 -2.57
CA ILE A 353 12.42 -23.81 -2.47
C ILE A 353 13.61 -24.58 -3.02
N ALA A 354 14.17 -24.16 -4.14
CA ALA A 354 15.33 -24.79 -4.75
C ALA A 354 16.57 -24.74 -3.82
N ARG A 355 16.86 -23.56 -3.25
CA ARG A 355 17.97 -23.37 -2.28
C ARG A 355 17.84 -24.21 -1.02
N ARG A 356 16.61 -24.52 -0.59
CA ARG A 356 16.39 -25.33 0.61
C ARG A 356 16.55 -26.82 0.36
N LYS A 357 16.44 -27.27 -0.89
CA LYS A 357 16.61 -28.69 -1.28
C LYS A 357 18.07 -29.03 -1.61
N SER A 358 18.88 -28.01 -1.92
CA SER A 358 20.33 -28.12 -2.10
C SER A 358 21.05 -28.11 -0.76
#